data_64a67846906fb0b4c656ccc66bd269ea
#
_entry.id   64a67846906fb0b4c656ccc66bd269ea
#
_cell.length_a   1.000
_cell.length_b   1.000
_cell.length_c   1.000
_cell.angle_alpha   90.00
_cell.angle_beta   90.00
_cell.angle_gamma   90.00
#
_symmetry.space_group_name_H-M   'P 1'
#
loop_
_entity.id
_entity.type
_entity.pdbx_description
1 polymer ?
#
loop_
_entity_poly.entity_id
_entity_poly.type
_entity_poly.pdbx_seq_one_letter_code
_entity_poly.pdbx_strand_id
1 'polypeptide(L)'
;MIGLAPHTGKIIDAVAQLDCIRSYWLVGGTALSLQLHTRQSEDLDFQKWRTSKDEKMEVAWDVIEKELSTIGEIERRDIYDFDHVEFRVAGVKFSFYACDKYSPVQNEVIYQGNIKLADVMAIGAMKMEVMLRRSNFRDYYDIYSILQTGIDIHELMNHALQYSRH
;
A
#
# COMPACT_ATOMS: atom_id res chain seq x y z
N MET A 1 10.02 -14.22 8.07
CA MET A 1 10.18 -13.42 6.82
C MET A 1 10.60 -12.03 7.24
N ILE A 2 11.62 -11.46 6.62
CA ILE A 2 12.13 -10.13 7.02
C ILE A 2 11.12 -9.06 6.56
N GLY A 3 10.84 -8.08 7.41
CA GLY A 3 9.92 -6.96 7.10
C GLY A 3 8.45 -7.22 7.39
N LEU A 4 8.01 -8.46 7.61
CA LEU A 4 6.63 -8.80 7.95
C LEU A 4 6.49 -9.29 9.39
N ALA A 5 5.38 -8.93 10.02
CA ALA A 5 4.95 -9.56 11.27
C ALA A 5 4.64 -11.05 11.03
N PRO A 6 4.80 -11.92 12.05
CA PRO A 6 4.66 -13.37 11.86
C PRO A 6 3.30 -13.82 11.29
N HIS A 7 2.20 -13.20 11.73
CA HIS A 7 0.85 -13.54 11.25
C HIS A 7 0.64 -13.11 9.79
N THR A 8 1.18 -11.96 9.36
CA THR A 8 1.15 -11.50 7.96
C THR A 8 2.02 -12.39 7.08
N GLY A 9 3.19 -12.78 7.57
CA GLY A 9 4.08 -13.70 6.87
C GLY A 9 3.49 -15.08 6.61
N LYS A 10 2.54 -15.54 7.43
CA LYS A 10 1.87 -16.83 7.22
C LYS A 10 0.91 -16.86 6.03
N ILE A 11 0.33 -15.72 5.67
CA ILE A 11 -0.69 -15.65 4.61
C ILE A 11 -0.17 -15.00 3.32
N ILE A 12 1.01 -14.40 3.32
CA ILE A 12 1.50 -13.61 2.19
C ILE A 12 1.62 -14.43 0.89
N ASP A 13 1.97 -15.71 1.00
CA ASP A 13 2.06 -16.61 -0.16
C ASP A 13 0.68 -16.84 -0.80
N ALA A 14 -0.35 -17.00 0.02
CA ALA A 14 -1.73 -17.11 -0.46
C ALA A 14 -2.24 -15.79 -1.04
N VAL A 15 -1.94 -14.66 -0.39
CA VAL A 15 -2.27 -13.31 -0.90
C VAL A 15 -1.65 -13.08 -2.28
N ALA A 16 -0.41 -13.53 -2.50
CA ALA A 16 0.29 -13.39 -3.77
C ALA A 16 -0.39 -14.10 -4.94
N GLN A 17 -1.30 -15.03 -4.70
CA GLN A 17 -2.05 -15.75 -5.72
C GLN A 17 -3.41 -15.11 -6.05
N LEU A 18 -3.87 -14.13 -5.29
CA LEU A 18 -5.16 -13.49 -5.52
C LEU A 18 -5.15 -12.66 -6.80
N ASP A 19 -6.20 -12.82 -7.62
CA ASP A 19 -6.35 -12.04 -8.85
C ASP A 19 -6.84 -10.62 -8.59
N CYS A 20 -7.64 -10.42 -7.55
CA CYS A 20 -8.22 -9.12 -7.20
C CYS A 20 -7.16 -8.04 -6.90
N ILE A 21 -5.92 -8.42 -6.52
CA ILE A 21 -4.85 -7.46 -6.24
C ILE A 21 -4.04 -7.03 -7.46
N ARG A 22 -4.23 -7.64 -8.63
CA ARG A 22 -3.42 -7.37 -9.84
C ARG A 22 -3.45 -5.91 -10.30
N SER A 23 -4.59 -5.23 -10.10
CA SER A 23 -4.74 -3.80 -10.45
C SER A 23 -4.23 -2.85 -9.36
N TYR A 24 -3.76 -3.38 -8.24
CA TYR A 24 -3.29 -2.61 -7.10
C TYR A 24 -1.78 -2.73 -6.92
N TRP A 25 -1.23 -1.76 -6.21
CA TRP A 25 0.12 -1.81 -5.64
C TRP A 25 0.01 -1.91 -4.13
N LEU A 26 0.84 -2.76 -3.52
CA LEU A 26 1.05 -2.72 -2.08
C LEU A 26 1.83 -1.44 -1.76
N VAL A 27 1.32 -0.66 -0.81
CA VAL A 27 1.86 0.64 -0.41
C VAL A 27 2.13 0.68 1.09
N GLY A 28 2.40 1.86 1.63
CA GLY A 28 2.50 2.10 3.05
C GLY A 28 3.69 1.42 3.73
N GLY A 29 3.54 1.19 5.03
CA GLY A 29 4.63 0.67 5.85
C GLY A 29 5.10 -0.73 5.48
N THR A 30 4.19 -1.58 5.02
CA THR A 30 4.53 -2.96 4.65
C THR A 30 5.35 -3.01 3.37
N ALA A 31 4.95 -2.27 2.33
CA ALA A 31 5.74 -2.20 1.09
C ALA A 31 7.13 -1.62 1.34
N LEU A 32 7.25 -0.63 2.23
CA LEU A 32 8.55 -0.08 2.61
C LEU A 32 9.38 -1.09 3.40
N SER A 33 8.79 -1.78 4.37
CA SER A 33 9.47 -2.77 5.20
C SER A 33 10.01 -3.96 4.39
N LEU A 34 9.29 -4.37 3.35
CA LEU A 34 9.74 -5.42 2.43
C LEU A 34 10.95 -5.00 1.58
N GLN A 35 11.13 -3.71 1.33
CA GLN A 35 12.24 -3.18 0.54
C GLN A 35 13.44 -2.78 1.40
N LEU A 36 13.21 -2.14 2.55
CA LEU A 36 14.29 -1.58 3.38
C LEU A 36 14.64 -2.42 4.61
N HIS A 37 13.74 -3.32 5.05
CA HIS A 37 13.92 -4.19 6.22
C HIS A 37 14.20 -3.45 7.54
N THR A 38 13.75 -2.21 7.66
CA THR A 38 14.05 -1.34 8.81
C THR A 38 13.16 -1.60 10.03
N ARG A 39 12.01 -2.21 9.81
CA ARG A 39 11.07 -2.63 10.87
C ARG A 39 10.15 -3.73 10.38
N GLN A 40 9.37 -4.33 11.28
CA GLN A 40 8.26 -5.20 10.89
C GLN A 40 6.99 -4.38 10.65
N SER A 41 6.19 -4.82 9.68
CA SER A 41 4.87 -4.27 9.39
C SER A 41 3.84 -5.40 9.25
N GLU A 42 2.58 -5.10 9.56
CA GLU A 42 1.53 -6.13 9.68
C GLU A 42 0.35 -5.92 8.75
N ASP A 43 0.00 -4.67 8.44
CA ASP A 43 -1.14 -4.34 7.59
C ASP A 43 -0.77 -4.45 6.10
N LEU A 44 -1.73 -4.85 5.28
CA LEU A 44 -1.58 -4.91 3.83
C LEU A 44 -2.45 -3.83 3.18
N ASP A 45 -1.82 -2.72 2.82
CA ASP A 45 -2.47 -1.56 2.21
C ASP A 45 -2.28 -1.61 0.69
N PHE A 46 -3.37 -1.82 -0.04
CA PHE A 46 -3.41 -1.88 -1.49
C PHE A 46 -4.03 -0.62 -2.07
N GLN A 47 -3.35 0.00 -3.01
CA GLN A 47 -3.82 1.21 -3.67
C GLN A 47 -3.72 1.08 -5.18
N LYS A 48 -4.75 1.55 -5.88
CA LYS A 48 -4.72 1.79 -7.32
C LYS A 48 -4.94 3.28 -7.60
N TRP A 49 -4.43 3.72 -8.73
CA TRP A 49 -4.56 5.10 -9.19
C TRP A 49 -5.23 5.13 -10.55
N ARG A 50 -5.83 6.27 -10.89
CA ARG A 50 -6.44 6.44 -12.21
C ARG A 50 -5.39 6.40 -13.31
N THR A 51 -5.79 5.87 -14.44
CA THR A 51 -5.01 5.85 -15.69
C THR A 51 -5.55 6.85 -16.71
N SER A 52 -6.82 7.24 -16.58
CA SER A 52 -7.47 8.26 -17.42
C SER A 52 -8.43 9.14 -16.61
N LYS A 53 -8.81 10.29 -17.17
CA LYS A 53 -9.74 11.24 -16.50
C LYS A 53 -11.15 10.66 -16.32
N ASP A 54 -11.56 9.83 -17.26
CA ASP A 54 -12.93 9.28 -17.29
C ASP A 54 -13.04 7.96 -16.54
N GLU A 55 -11.95 7.49 -15.94
CA GLU A 55 -11.94 6.25 -15.16
C GLU A 55 -12.69 6.42 -13.85
N LYS A 56 -13.65 5.54 -13.63
CA LYS A 56 -14.41 5.49 -12.38
C LYS A 56 -13.58 4.81 -11.30
N MET A 57 -13.16 5.59 -10.31
CA MET A 57 -12.32 5.11 -9.22
C MET A 57 -13.15 4.52 -8.10
N GLU A 58 -13.38 3.22 -8.17
CA GLU A 58 -14.12 2.47 -7.15
C GLU A 58 -13.44 1.14 -6.82
N VAL A 59 -13.66 0.67 -5.60
CA VAL A 59 -13.17 -0.64 -5.12
C VAL A 59 -14.26 -1.68 -5.36
N ALA A 60 -13.97 -2.72 -6.12
CA ALA A 60 -14.85 -3.87 -6.32
C ALA A 60 -14.81 -4.78 -5.07
N TRP A 61 -15.37 -4.30 -3.97
CA TRP A 61 -15.23 -4.91 -2.65
C TRP A 61 -15.84 -6.32 -2.57
N ASP A 62 -16.89 -6.59 -3.32
CA ASP A 62 -17.57 -7.89 -3.38
C ASP A 62 -16.67 -8.96 -4.01
N VAL A 63 -15.96 -8.63 -5.08
CA VAL A 63 -14.96 -9.50 -5.72
C VAL A 63 -13.80 -9.75 -4.77
N ILE A 64 -13.29 -8.69 -4.12
CA ILE A 64 -12.19 -8.77 -3.16
C ILE A 64 -12.58 -9.65 -1.97
N GLU A 65 -13.76 -9.45 -1.38
CA GLU A 65 -14.26 -10.26 -0.26
C GLU A 65 -14.32 -11.73 -0.61
N LYS A 66 -14.85 -12.05 -1.80
CA LYS A 66 -14.94 -13.43 -2.28
C LYS A 66 -13.56 -14.10 -2.36
N GLU A 67 -12.56 -13.41 -2.90
CA GLU A 67 -11.21 -13.96 -2.99
C GLU A 67 -10.53 -14.02 -1.61
N LEU A 68 -10.63 -12.99 -0.77
CA LEU A 68 -10.08 -13.00 0.58
C LEU A 68 -10.67 -14.12 1.43
N SER A 69 -11.94 -14.48 1.23
CA SER A 69 -12.58 -15.60 1.94
C SER A 69 -11.96 -16.96 1.63
N THR A 70 -11.18 -17.07 0.56
CA THR A 70 -10.44 -18.31 0.23
C THR A 70 -9.18 -18.50 1.06
N ILE A 71 -8.66 -17.43 1.65
CA ILE A 71 -7.43 -17.46 2.47
C ILE A 71 -7.70 -17.44 3.98
N GLY A 72 -8.93 -17.13 4.39
CA GLY A 72 -9.33 -17.12 5.79
C GLY A 72 -10.75 -16.61 5.98
N GLU A 73 -11.24 -16.70 7.21
CA GLU A 73 -12.54 -16.14 7.59
C GLU A 73 -12.47 -14.61 7.54
N ILE A 74 -13.53 -13.98 7.01
CA ILE A 74 -13.70 -12.53 7.06
C ILE A 74 -14.17 -12.15 8.46
N GLU A 75 -13.25 -11.75 9.32
CA GLU A 75 -13.51 -11.36 10.70
C GLU A 75 -14.23 -10.01 10.80
N ARG A 76 -13.93 -9.11 9.85
CA ARG A 76 -14.51 -7.77 9.80
C ARG A 76 -14.45 -7.20 8.39
N ARG A 77 -15.47 -6.41 8.03
CA ARG A 77 -15.53 -5.61 6.80
C ARG A 77 -16.06 -4.23 7.14
N ASP A 78 -15.31 -3.21 6.76
CA ASP A 78 -15.70 -1.80 6.89
C ASP A 78 -15.66 -1.14 5.52
N ILE A 79 -16.82 -0.77 4.99
CA ILE A 79 -16.95 -0.01 3.74
C ILE A 79 -17.08 1.46 4.15
N TYR A 80 -16.03 2.26 3.92
CA TYR A 80 -16.03 3.68 4.27
C TYR A 80 -16.67 4.53 3.18
N ASP A 81 -16.36 4.20 1.90
CA ASP A 81 -16.96 4.82 0.72
C ASP A 81 -16.76 3.90 -0.50
N PHE A 82 -17.21 4.31 -1.69
CA PHE A 82 -17.01 3.57 -2.94
C PHE A 82 -15.53 3.35 -3.30
N ASP A 83 -14.64 4.20 -2.81
CA ASP A 83 -13.20 4.18 -3.08
C ASP A 83 -12.34 3.60 -1.96
N HIS A 84 -12.93 3.25 -0.80
CA HIS A 84 -12.18 2.77 0.36
C HIS A 84 -12.92 1.68 1.15
N VAL A 85 -12.30 0.52 1.24
CA VAL A 85 -12.81 -0.64 1.99
C VAL A 85 -11.68 -1.29 2.78
N GLU A 86 -11.97 -1.71 4.00
CA GLU A 86 -11.05 -2.49 4.84
C GLU A 86 -11.65 -3.86 5.19
N PHE A 87 -10.79 -4.86 5.25
CA PHE A 87 -11.11 -6.21 5.72
C PHE A 87 -10.13 -6.63 6.81
N ARG A 88 -10.60 -7.48 7.72
CA ARG A 88 -9.73 -8.23 8.61
C ARG A 88 -9.89 -9.72 8.32
N VAL A 89 -8.79 -10.39 7.98
CA VAL A 89 -8.75 -11.80 7.59
C VAL A 89 -7.52 -12.45 8.22
N ALA A 90 -7.70 -13.56 8.94
CA ALA A 90 -6.63 -14.27 9.64
C ALA A 90 -5.77 -13.33 10.53
N GLY A 91 -6.41 -12.38 11.22
CA GLY A 91 -5.77 -11.40 12.08
C GLY A 91 -5.04 -10.25 11.34
N VAL A 92 -5.02 -10.26 10.01
CA VAL A 92 -4.37 -9.23 9.17
C VAL A 92 -5.40 -8.23 8.66
N LYS A 93 -5.07 -6.94 8.77
CA LYS A 93 -5.86 -5.89 8.15
C LYS A 93 -5.44 -5.71 6.68
N PHE A 94 -6.43 -5.74 5.80
CA PHE A 94 -6.32 -5.40 4.39
C PHE A 94 -7.06 -4.10 4.14
N SER A 95 -6.41 -3.13 3.53
CA SER A 95 -7.03 -1.89 3.08
C SER A 95 -6.94 -1.80 1.56
N PHE A 96 -8.05 -1.47 0.91
CA PHE A 96 -8.10 -1.25 -0.54
C PHE A 96 -8.58 0.16 -0.81
N TYR A 97 -7.80 0.90 -1.57
CA TYR A 97 -8.10 2.28 -1.91
C TYR A 97 -7.95 2.54 -3.41
N ALA A 98 -8.98 3.15 -4.00
CA ALA A 98 -9.00 3.60 -5.39
C ALA A 98 -8.84 5.11 -5.44
N CYS A 99 -7.59 5.58 -5.61
CA CYS A 99 -7.23 6.99 -5.58
C CYS A 99 -7.51 7.66 -6.93
N ASP A 100 -8.16 8.81 -6.93
CA ASP A 100 -8.47 9.60 -8.12
C ASP A 100 -7.31 10.44 -8.66
N LYS A 101 -6.12 10.31 -8.05
CA LYS A 101 -4.86 10.87 -8.55
C LYS A 101 -4.18 9.92 -9.54
N TYR A 102 -3.20 10.46 -10.27
CA TYR A 102 -2.27 9.62 -11.04
C TYR A 102 -1.21 8.98 -10.15
N SER A 103 -0.70 7.83 -10.58
CA SER A 103 0.28 7.06 -9.80
C SER A 103 1.58 7.84 -9.61
N PRO A 104 2.15 7.87 -8.39
CA PRO A 104 3.50 8.36 -8.13
C PRO A 104 4.57 7.29 -8.40
N VAL A 105 4.18 6.05 -8.70
CA VAL A 105 5.11 4.93 -8.91
C VAL A 105 5.89 5.15 -10.19
N GLN A 106 7.22 5.19 -10.08
CA GLN A 106 8.14 5.31 -11.20
C GLN A 106 8.70 3.95 -11.64
N ASN A 107 8.94 3.07 -10.67
CA ASN A 107 9.50 1.76 -10.91
C ASN A 107 8.64 0.71 -10.23
N GLU A 108 8.09 -0.22 -11.01
CA GLU A 108 7.35 -1.35 -10.46
C GLU A 108 8.33 -2.35 -9.84
N VAL A 109 8.09 -2.71 -8.59
CA VAL A 109 8.84 -3.75 -7.88
C VAL A 109 7.95 -4.96 -7.69
N ILE A 110 8.21 -6.04 -8.41
CA ILE A 110 7.49 -7.30 -8.20
C ILE A 110 8.10 -7.99 -6.98
N TYR A 111 7.27 -8.21 -5.97
CA TYR A 111 7.68 -8.90 -4.75
C TYR A 111 7.52 -10.42 -4.89
N GLN A 112 6.29 -10.87 -5.13
CA GLN A 112 5.94 -12.27 -5.27
C GLN A 112 4.57 -12.41 -5.94
N GLY A 113 4.44 -13.31 -6.92
CA GLY A 113 3.18 -13.56 -7.61
C GLY A 113 2.54 -12.28 -8.14
N ASN A 114 1.32 -12.00 -7.69
CA ASN A 114 0.56 -10.81 -8.09
C ASN A 114 0.84 -9.57 -7.21
N ILE A 115 1.72 -9.67 -6.20
CA ILE A 115 2.05 -8.55 -5.31
C ILE A 115 3.10 -7.66 -5.99
N LYS A 116 2.68 -6.45 -6.34
CA LYS A 116 3.51 -5.36 -6.83
C LYS A 116 3.70 -4.35 -5.70
N LEU A 117 4.91 -3.88 -5.46
CA LEU A 117 5.19 -2.84 -4.48
C LEU A 117 5.31 -1.49 -5.18
N ALA A 118 4.77 -0.45 -4.58
CA ALA A 118 5.19 0.91 -4.92
C ALA A 118 6.67 1.08 -4.54
N ASP A 119 7.43 1.78 -5.39
CA ASP A 119 8.84 2.03 -5.10
C ASP A 119 9.04 2.97 -3.89
N VAL A 120 10.25 2.97 -3.35
CA VAL A 120 10.61 3.72 -2.13
C VAL A 120 10.33 5.22 -2.28
N MET A 121 10.58 5.78 -3.47
CA MET A 121 10.32 7.19 -3.76
C MET A 121 8.82 7.50 -3.73
N ALA A 122 8.00 6.67 -4.36
CA ALA A 122 6.55 6.80 -4.37
C ALA A 122 5.96 6.71 -2.95
N ILE A 123 6.40 5.73 -2.16
CA ILE A 123 5.99 5.58 -0.76
C ILE A 123 6.37 6.81 0.05
N GLY A 124 7.59 7.33 -0.14
CA GLY A 124 8.06 8.53 0.53
C GLY A 124 7.21 9.76 0.19
N ALA A 125 6.88 9.96 -1.08
CA ALA A 125 6.02 11.05 -1.54
C ALA A 125 4.62 10.97 -0.91
N MET A 126 4.02 9.78 -0.88
CA MET A 126 2.71 9.55 -0.25
C MET A 126 2.76 9.83 1.26
N LYS A 127 3.82 9.40 1.95
CA LYS A 127 3.99 9.66 3.39
C LYS A 127 4.17 11.15 3.70
N MET A 128 4.93 11.88 2.91
CA MET A 128 5.07 13.33 3.07
C MET A 128 3.72 14.04 2.95
N GLU A 129 2.88 13.66 1.98
CA GLU A 129 1.53 14.23 1.85
C GLU A 129 0.68 13.94 3.11
N VAL A 130 0.72 12.71 3.61
CA VAL A 130 -0.05 12.31 4.80
C VAL A 130 0.43 13.03 6.06
N MET A 131 1.75 13.25 6.21
CA MET A 131 2.33 13.95 7.38
C MET A 131 1.84 15.39 7.52
N LEU A 132 1.40 16.03 6.44
CA LEU A 132 0.78 17.35 6.50
C LEU A 132 -0.61 17.35 7.18
N ARG A 133 -1.24 16.17 7.28
CA ARG A 133 -2.60 16.00 7.80
C ARG A 133 -2.64 15.30 9.16
N ARG A 134 -1.63 14.48 9.45
CA ARG A 134 -1.51 13.73 10.71
C ARG A 134 -0.07 13.62 11.14
N SER A 135 0.17 13.61 12.47
CA SER A 135 1.48 13.36 13.06
C SER A 135 1.52 11.94 13.62
N ASN A 136 2.23 11.04 12.94
CA ASN A 136 2.45 9.68 13.40
C ASN A 136 3.96 9.40 13.43
N PHE A 137 4.48 8.94 14.58
CA PHE A 137 5.90 8.62 14.74
C PHE A 137 6.42 7.65 13.68
N ARG A 138 5.61 6.66 13.28
CA ARG A 138 5.98 5.68 12.23
C ARG A 138 6.23 6.35 10.88
N ASP A 139 5.48 7.40 10.52
CA ASP A 139 5.68 8.10 9.25
C ASP A 139 7.01 8.87 9.25
N TYR A 140 7.39 9.51 10.36
CA TYR A 140 8.70 10.15 10.51
C TYR A 140 9.85 9.14 10.44
N TYR A 141 9.71 8.01 11.14
CA TYR A 141 10.70 6.94 11.11
C TYR A 141 10.88 6.36 9.69
N ASP A 142 9.78 6.17 8.98
CA ASP A 142 9.81 5.67 7.61
C ASP A 142 10.48 6.67 6.65
N ILE A 143 10.19 7.97 6.75
CA ILE A 143 10.89 9.02 5.99
C ILE A 143 12.38 9.04 6.33
N TYR A 144 12.73 9.00 7.61
CA TYR A 144 14.13 8.91 8.03
C TYR A 144 14.83 7.70 7.38
N SER A 145 14.19 6.53 7.40
CA SER A 145 14.73 5.31 6.79
C SER A 145 14.93 5.44 5.28
N ILE A 146 14.00 6.11 4.59
CA ILE A 146 14.12 6.41 3.16
C ILE A 146 15.32 7.30 2.88
N LEU A 147 15.52 8.36 3.65
CA LEU A 147 16.66 9.27 3.49
C LEU A 147 18.01 8.57 3.75
N GLN A 148 18.05 7.55 4.62
CA GLN A 148 19.25 6.74 4.86
C GLN A 148 19.67 5.88 3.64
N THR A 149 18.79 5.70 2.66
CA THR A 149 19.14 5.01 1.39
C THR A 149 19.96 5.90 0.44
N GLY A 150 20.13 7.17 0.76
CA GLY A 150 20.81 8.15 -0.09
C GLY A 150 19.87 8.97 -0.98
N ILE A 151 18.55 8.79 -0.85
CA ILE A 151 17.57 9.64 -1.53
C ILE A 151 17.68 11.06 -0.96
N ASP A 152 17.83 12.06 -1.85
CA ASP A 152 17.89 13.46 -1.47
C ASP A 152 16.53 13.98 -1.02
N ILE A 153 16.52 14.75 0.09
CA ILE A 153 15.28 15.28 0.66
C ILE A 153 14.55 16.24 -0.31
N HIS A 154 15.28 17.02 -1.10
CA HIS A 154 14.68 17.96 -2.04
C HIS A 154 14.05 17.21 -3.24
N GLU A 155 14.69 16.13 -3.68
CA GLU A 155 14.12 15.25 -4.70
C GLU A 155 12.83 14.61 -4.20
N LEU A 156 12.82 14.08 -2.98
CA LEU A 156 11.64 13.50 -2.36
C LEU A 156 10.51 14.53 -2.18
N MET A 157 10.84 15.75 -1.75
CA MET A 157 9.86 16.84 -1.62
C MET A 157 9.26 17.23 -2.98
N ASN A 158 10.07 17.35 -4.02
CA ASN A 158 9.59 17.65 -5.37
C ASN A 158 8.63 16.57 -5.87
N HIS A 159 8.95 15.29 -5.62
CA HIS A 159 8.08 14.18 -6.00
C HIS A 159 6.74 14.22 -5.22
N ALA A 160 6.80 14.51 -3.93
CA ALA A 160 5.61 14.69 -3.10
C ALA A 160 4.73 15.86 -3.57
N LEU A 161 5.33 16.99 -3.97
CA LEU A 161 4.61 18.14 -4.50
C LEU A 161 3.94 17.82 -5.85
N GLN A 162 4.60 17.08 -6.73
CA GLN A 162 4.00 16.62 -7.99
C GLN A 162 2.79 15.71 -7.71
N TYR A 163 2.94 14.73 -6.83
CA TYR A 163 1.87 13.83 -6.46
C TYR A 163 0.68 14.56 -5.79
N SER A 164 0.95 15.55 -4.97
CA SER A 164 -0.09 16.32 -4.27
C SER A 164 -0.94 17.19 -5.23
N ARG A 165 -0.39 17.59 -6.38
CA ARG A 165 -1.06 18.47 -7.35
C ARG A 165 -1.98 17.73 -8.33
N HIS A 166 -1.84 16.46 -8.43
CA HIS A 166 -2.56 15.57 -9.36
C HIS A 166 -3.56 14.69 -8.64
#